data_5f9d679e3d68e9230764344217c1c078
#
_entry.id   5f9d679e3d68e9230764344217c1c078
#
_cell.length_a   1.000
_cell.length_b   1.000
_cell.length_c   1.000
_cell.angle_alpha   90.00
_cell.angle_beta   90.00
_cell.angle_gamma   90.00
#
_symmetry.space_group_name_H-M   'P 1'
#
loop_
_entity.id
_entity.type
_entity.pdbx_description
1 polymer ?
#
loop_
_entity_poly.entity_id
_entity_poly.type
_entity_poly.pdbx_seq_one_letter_code
_entity_poly.pdbx_strand_id
1 'polypeptide(L)'
;MTQYVGLDVSQKTTAICVVDASGRRLWRGQRASVPERIEQVVRRQAGDDAQIGIETGPMTPWLVHELRGRGLEVTCLDARHARAAL
;
A
#
# COMPACT_ATOMS: atom_id res chain seq x y z
N MET A 1 9.88 9.44 -11.11
CA MET A 1 10.43 9.14 -9.78
C MET A 1 9.51 8.17 -9.04
N THR A 2 10.11 7.24 -8.30
CA THR A 2 9.34 6.24 -7.57
C THR A 2 8.57 6.88 -6.43
N GLN A 3 7.29 6.55 -6.35
CA GLN A 3 6.45 6.96 -5.24
C GLN A 3 6.23 5.79 -4.30
N TYR A 4 5.86 6.09 -3.08
CA TYR A 4 5.70 5.09 -2.03
C TYR A 4 4.27 5.09 -1.55
N VAL A 5 3.73 3.88 -1.34
CA VAL A 5 2.33 3.71 -0.92
C VAL A 5 2.32 2.94 0.39
N GLY A 6 1.63 3.50 1.38
CA GLY A 6 1.38 2.81 2.64
C GLY A 6 -0.05 2.29 2.66
N LEU A 7 -0.20 1.02 2.99
CA LEU A 7 -1.52 0.40 3.13
C LEU A 7 -1.75 -0.01 4.58
N ASP A 8 -2.87 0.44 5.13
CA ASP A 8 -3.35 0.02 6.44
C ASP A 8 -4.64 -0.76 6.22
N VAL A 9 -4.53 -2.09 6.30
CA VAL A 9 -5.60 -3.01 5.89
C VAL A 9 -6.44 -3.41 7.08
N SER A 10 -7.75 -3.21 6.95
CA SER A 10 -8.71 -3.79 7.87
C SER A 10 -9.65 -4.69 7.08
N GLN A 11 -10.55 -5.36 7.78
CA GLN A 11 -11.37 -6.40 7.17
C GLN A 11 -12.23 -5.87 6.01
N LYS A 12 -12.77 -4.68 6.16
CA LYS A 12 -13.68 -4.12 5.16
C LYS A 12 -13.04 -3.07 4.27
N THR A 13 -12.16 -2.24 4.85
CA THR A 13 -11.57 -1.12 4.14
C THR A 13 -10.06 -1.09 4.31
N THR A 14 -9.39 -0.48 3.36
CA THR A 14 -7.95 -0.27 3.40
C THR A 14 -7.69 1.23 3.25
N ALA A 15 -6.96 1.79 4.21
CA ALA A 15 -6.48 3.16 4.11
C ALA A 15 -5.22 3.17 3.24
N ILE A 16 -5.17 4.12 2.32
CA ILE A 16 -4.10 4.22 1.32
C ILE A 16 -3.48 5.60 1.42
N CYS A 17 -2.17 5.65 1.58
CA CYS A 17 -1.44 6.90 1.60
C CYS A 17 -0.32 6.86 0.57
N VAL A 18 -0.25 7.85 -0.30
CA VAL A 18 0.79 7.96 -1.32
C VAL A 18 1.71 9.11 -0.95
N VAL A 19 3.01 8.84 -0.90
CA VAL A 19 4.02 9.86 -0.62
C VAL A 19 5.11 9.82 -1.69
N ASP A 20 5.82 10.96 -1.85
CA ASP A 20 6.96 11.01 -2.74
C ASP A 20 8.25 10.60 -1.99
N ALA A 21 9.38 10.63 -2.69
CA ALA A 21 10.66 10.22 -2.12
C ALA A 21 11.11 11.08 -0.94
N SER A 22 10.58 12.29 -0.81
CA SER A 22 10.90 13.17 0.33
C SER A 22 9.94 12.99 1.51
N GLY A 23 8.96 12.11 1.38
CA GLY A 23 7.97 11.87 2.43
C GLY A 23 6.76 12.80 2.37
N ARG A 24 6.66 13.62 1.33
CA ARG A 24 5.54 14.52 1.16
C ARG A 24 4.30 13.77 0.72
N ARG A 25 3.18 13.99 1.41
CA ARG A 25 1.92 13.34 1.08
C ARG A 25 1.36 13.88 -0.23
N LEU A 26 1.12 12.96 -1.18
CA LEU A 26 0.56 13.31 -2.48
C LEU A 26 -0.93 12.98 -2.56
N TRP A 27 -1.36 11.91 -1.90
CA TRP A 27 -2.76 11.49 -1.93
C TRP A 27 -3.06 10.61 -0.74
N ARG A 28 -4.31 10.65 -0.28
CA ARG A 28 -4.78 9.82 0.83
C ARG A 28 -6.26 9.52 0.65
N GLY A 29 -6.63 8.28 0.95
CA GLY A 29 -8.03 7.87 0.88
C GLY A 29 -8.23 6.49 1.41
N GLN A 30 -9.45 5.99 1.26
CA GLN A 30 -9.85 4.64 1.66
C GLN A 30 -10.58 3.96 0.52
N ARG A 31 -10.41 2.65 0.43
CA ARG A 31 -11.14 1.82 -0.53
C ARG A 31 -11.52 0.51 0.15
N ALA A 32 -12.47 -0.22 -0.43
CA ALA A 32 -12.79 -1.56 0.04
C ALA A 32 -11.53 -2.43 -0.01
N SER A 33 -11.41 -3.37 0.94
CA SER A 33 -10.24 -4.27 0.99
C SER A 33 -10.34 -5.34 -0.10
N VAL A 34 -10.37 -4.90 -1.34
CA VAL A 34 -10.45 -5.72 -2.55
C VAL A 34 -9.20 -5.42 -3.38
N PRO A 35 -8.39 -6.45 -3.71
CA PRO A 35 -7.13 -6.23 -4.42
C PRO A 35 -7.27 -5.42 -5.69
N GLU A 36 -8.31 -5.67 -6.47
CA GLU A 36 -8.58 -4.96 -7.71
C GLU A 36 -8.77 -3.45 -7.48
N ARG A 37 -9.52 -3.09 -6.43
CA ARG A 37 -9.75 -1.68 -6.09
C ARG A 37 -8.48 -0.99 -5.64
N ILE A 38 -7.70 -1.69 -4.83
CA ILE A 38 -6.42 -1.16 -4.33
C ILE A 38 -5.46 -0.97 -5.50
N GLU A 39 -5.37 -1.94 -6.40
CA GLU A 39 -4.53 -1.83 -7.59
C GLU A 39 -4.89 -0.62 -8.43
N GLN A 40 -6.17 -0.39 -8.68
CA GLN A 40 -6.63 0.75 -9.48
C GLN A 40 -6.15 2.08 -8.89
N VAL A 41 -6.31 2.23 -7.59
CA VAL A 41 -5.91 3.45 -6.90
C VAL A 41 -4.39 3.63 -6.94
N VAL A 42 -3.64 2.58 -6.66
CA VAL A 42 -2.18 2.65 -6.65
C VAL A 42 -1.66 3.06 -8.02
N ARG A 43 -2.13 2.42 -9.09
CA ARG A 43 -1.66 2.75 -10.42
C ARG A 43 -2.04 4.17 -10.86
N ARG A 44 -3.22 4.61 -10.46
CA ARG A 44 -3.69 5.96 -10.81
C ARG A 44 -2.95 7.04 -10.03
N GLN A 45 -2.74 6.84 -8.72
CA GLN A 45 -2.21 7.86 -7.83
C GLN A 45 -0.69 7.80 -7.65
N ALA A 46 -0.09 6.64 -7.83
CA ALA A 46 1.33 6.45 -7.56
C ALA A 46 2.13 5.89 -8.74
N GLY A 47 1.45 5.41 -9.78
CA GLY A 47 2.11 4.87 -10.97
C GLY A 47 2.37 3.38 -10.87
N ASP A 48 2.85 2.81 -11.98
CA ASP A 48 3.05 1.36 -12.09
C ASP A 48 4.32 0.89 -11.38
N ASP A 49 5.24 1.79 -11.10
CA ASP A 49 6.51 1.49 -10.45
C ASP A 49 6.51 1.81 -8.96
N ALA A 50 5.34 2.08 -8.40
CA ALA A 50 5.22 2.42 -6.98
C ALA A 50 5.71 1.27 -6.09
N GLN A 51 6.32 1.63 -4.98
CA GLN A 51 6.69 0.66 -3.95
C GLN A 51 5.66 0.71 -2.83
N ILE A 52 5.09 -0.44 -2.52
CA ILE A 52 3.99 -0.54 -1.56
C ILE A 52 4.49 -1.17 -0.28
N GLY A 53 4.24 -0.51 0.84
CA GLY A 53 4.47 -1.07 2.16
C GLY A 53 3.13 -1.40 2.80
N ILE A 54 3.03 -2.59 3.38
CA ILE A 54 1.82 -3.04 4.05
C ILE A 54 2.17 -3.54 5.44
N GLU A 55 1.43 -3.09 6.44
CA GLU A 55 1.67 -3.45 7.83
C GLU A 55 1.20 -4.89 8.08
N THR A 56 1.98 -5.66 8.84
CA THR A 56 1.68 -7.05 9.15
C THR A 56 0.38 -7.18 9.93
N GLY A 57 -0.53 -8.03 9.46
CA GLY A 57 -1.80 -8.28 10.09
C GLY A 57 -2.44 -9.54 9.53
N PRO A 58 -3.64 -9.92 10.01
CA PRO A 58 -4.28 -11.18 9.62
C PRO A 58 -4.54 -11.31 8.12
N MET A 59 -4.85 -10.21 7.44
CA MET A 59 -5.16 -10.23 6.02
C MET A 59 -3.94 -9.95 5.13
N THR A 60 -2.81 -9.62 5.73
CA THR A 60 -1.63 -9.20 4.97
C THR A 60 -1.11 -10.27 4.01
N PRO A 61 -0.94 -11.56 4.41
CA PRO A 61 -0.41 -12.55 3.49
C PRO A 61 -1.25 -12.72 2.23
N TRP A 62 -2.57 -12.74 2.39
CA TRP A 62 -3.48 -12.86 1.27
C TRP A 62 -3.36 -11.64 0.34
N LEU A 63 -3.41 -10.45 0.90
CA LEU A 63 -3.39 -9.23 0.09
C LEU A 63 -2.05 -9.05 -0.62
N VAL A 64 -0.94 -9.34 0.05
CA VAL A 64 0.40 -9.28 -0.56
C VAL A 64 0.46 -10.22 -1.76
N HIS A 65 -0.01 -11.45 -1.59
CA HIS A 65 -0.03 -12.43 -2.66
C HIS A 65 -0.83 -11.93 -3.87
N GLU A 66 -2.02 -11.39 -3.61
CA GLU A 66 -2.90 -10.88 -4.67
C GLU A 66 -2.28 -9.70 -5.40
N LEU A 67 -1.74 -8.75 -4.67
CA LEU A 67 -1.15 -7.56 -5.29
C LEU A 67 0.11 -7.89 -6.08
N ARG A 68 0.95 -8.80 -5.56
CA ARG A 68 2.13 -9.25 -6.29
C ARG A 68 1.76 -9.99 -7.56
N GLY A 69 0.70 -10.79 -7.52
CA GLY A 69 0.18 -11.47 -8.70
C GLY A 69 -0.31 -10.52 -9.79
N ARG A 70 -0.63 -9.28 -9.41
CA ARG A 70 -1.06 -8.23 -10.35
C ARG A 70 0.11 -7.37 -10.84
N GLY A 71 1.32 -7.72 -10.48
CA GLY A 71 2.52 -7.02 -10.94
C GLY A 71 2.96 -5.85 -10.08
N LEU A 72 2.42 -5.71 -8.88
CA LEU A 72 2.81 -4.63 -7.97
C LEU A 72 3.94 -5.08 -7.04
N GLU A 73 4.84 -4.16 -6.71
CA GLU A 73 5.89 -4.42 -5.73
C GLU A 73 5.39 -4.13 -4.33
N VAL A 74 5.27 -5.17 -3.52
CA VAL A 74 4.72 -5.06 -2.17
C VAL A 74 5.71 -5.66 -1.17
N THR A 75 5.96 -4.90 -0.10
CA THR A 75 6.81 -5.35 1.02
C THR A 75 5.97 -5.37 2.28
N CYS A 76 6.01 -6.50 3.00
CA CYS A 76 5.42 -6.61 4.33
C CYS A 76 6.31 -5.90 5.33
N LEU A 77 5.74 -4.99 6.12
CA LEU A 77 6.45 -4.24 7.15
C LEU A 77 6.00 -4.69 8.52
N ASP A 78 6.98 -4.91 9.40
CA ASP A 78 6.69 -5.09 10.81
C ASP A 78 6.15 -3.77 11.36
N ALA A 79 5.12 -3.83 12.21
CA ALA A 79 4.49 -2.64 12.77
C ALA A 79 5.49 -1.75 13.50
N ARG A 80 6.50 -2.34 14.14
CA ARG A 80 7.54 -1.58 14.83
C ARG A 80 8.44 -0.83 13.85
N HIS A 81 8.75 -1.42 12.72
CA HIS A 81 9.52 -0.76 11.67
C HIS A 81 8.74 0.37 11.03
N ALA A 82 7.45 0.18 10.81
CA ALA A 82 6.60 1.22 10.24
C ALA A 82 6.55 2.44 11.14
N ARG A 83 6.45 2.23 12.46
CA ARG A 83 6.48 3.33 13.44
C ARG A 83 7.82 4.04 13.46
N ALA A 84 8.91 3.29 13.37
CA ALA A 84 10.24 3.89 13.37
C ALA A 84 10.50 4.71 12.11
N ALA A 85 9.88 4.35 10.99
CA ALA A 85 10.03 5.05 9.73
C ALA A 85 9.18 6.34 9.66
N LEU A 86 8.19 6.45 10.53
CA LEU A 86 7.33 7.61 10.58
C LEU A 86 7.85 8.65 11.57
#